data_69fabdfea10d35e20eefe1d6b7c7a29b
#
_entry.id   69fabdfea10d35e20eefe1d6b7c7a29b
#
_cell.length_a   1.000
_cell.length_b   1.000
_cell.length_c   1.000
_cell.angle_alpha   90.00
_cell.angle_beta   90.00
_cell.angle_gamma   90.00
#
_symmetry.space_group_name_H-M   'P 1'
#
loop_
_entity.id
_entity.type
_entity.pdbx_description
1 polymer ?
#
loop_
_entity_poly.entity_id
_entity_poly.type
_entity_poly.pdbx_seq_one_letter_code
_entity_poly.pdbx_strand_id
1 'polypeptide(L)'
;MPPTTRRRILAVAGLTAVTGALGACGLGRDPFASEDSEDSGAGPIVVGSQQYYSNEIIAEIYAQVLETAGYTVTREYQIGQREIYLPQIESGDISVIPEYGGNLLQYYAKDPEATDAGSVREELFTVLPRDLTILGSAEATDQDSYTVTRATADAYGLTSIADLAELGGTVTIAANSELATRPYGPSGLMSVYGVDAMIDPVEDTGGPLTVNALTDGTVNVANIPPSSPAITDNDLVVLEDPKNLILPENVTPLVRKSLPVGATQAIDAVAA
;
A
#
# COMPACT_ATOMS: atom_id res chain seq x y z
N MET A 1 6.44 -8.85 67.27
CA MET A 1 7.56 -9.31 68.14
C MET A 1 8.41 -10.29 67.33
N PRO A 2 9.70 -10.10 67.37
CA PRO A 2 10.72 -10.65 66.46
C PRO A 2 11.35 -11.95 67.02
N PRO A 3 12.46 -12.49 66.57
CA PRO A 3 13.64 -11.80 66.00
C PRO A 3 14.42 -12.55 64.88
N THR A 4 15.16 -11.77 64.13
CA THR A 4 16.63 -11.83 63.81
C THR A 4 17.39 -13.18 63.90
N THR A 5 18.17 -13.46 62.86
CA THR A 5 19.60 -13.76 63.08
C THR A 5 20.45 -13.57 61.82
N ARG A 6 21.44 -12.69 61.98
CA ARG A 6 22.61 -12.50 61.09
C ARG A 6 23.58 -13.66 61.24
N ARG A 7 24.26 -14.06 60.18
CA ARG A 7 25.66 -14.53 60.32
C ARG A 7 26.47 -14.17 59.06
N ARG A 8 27.46 -13.34 59.32
CA ARG A 8 28.68 -13.09 58.52
C ARG A 8 29.63 -14.27 58.67
N ILE A 9 30.55 -14.43 57.70
CA ILE A 9 31.96 -14.84 57.85
C ILE A 9 32.49 -15.01 56.42
N LEU A 10 33.35 -14.20 55.99
CA LEU A 10 34.82 -14.05 55.94
C LEU A 10 35.47 -14.56 54.62
N ALA A 11 36.23 -13.66 54.08
CA ALA A 11 37.12 -13.72 52.96
C ALA A 11 38.30 -14.69 53.13
N VAL A 12 38.78 -15.24 52.00
CA VAL A 12 40.20 -15.61 51.84
C VAL A 12 40.65 -15.22 50.43
N ALA A 13 41.65 -14.42 50.42
CA ALA A 13 42.44 -14.01 49.27
C ALA A 13 43.43 -15.12 48.88
N GLY A 14 43.65 -15.32 47.61
CA GLY A 14 44.70 -16.19 47.08
C GLY A 14 45.17 -15.71 45.72
N LEU A 15 46.26 -14.99 45.76
CA LEU A 15 47.03 -14.42 44.64
C LEU A 15 47.99 -15.53 44.14
N THR A 16 47.92 -15.89 42.82
CA THR A 16 49.08 -16.42 42.12
C THR A 16 49.03 -16.09 40.66
N ALA A 17 49.95 -15.24 40.23
CA ALA A 17 50.28 -15.00 38.86
C ALA A 17 51.21 -16.09 38.33
N VAL A 18 50.94 -16.62 37.13
CA VAL A 18 51.97 -17.22 36.27
C VAL A 18 51.70 -16.82 34.83
N THR A 19 52.67 -16.12 34.32
CA THR A 19 52.94 -15.80 32.92
C THR A 19 53.19 -17.08 32.07
N GLY A 20 52.63 -17.06 30.87
CA GLY A 20 52.97 -18.06 29.83
C GLY A 20 52.46 -17.61 28.47
N ALA A 21 53.24 -16.80 27.78
CA ALA A 21 53.08 -16.56 26.35
C ALA A 21 53.57 -17.77 25.55
N LEU A 22 52.87 -18.05 24.43
CA LEU A 22 53.29 -18.69 23.19
C LEU A 22 51.97 -19.15 22.52
N GLY A 23 51.50 -18.57 21.47
CA GLY A 23 52.01 -18.57 20.14
C GLY A 23 51.38 -19.70 19.38
N ALA A 24 50.78 -19.31 18.33
CA ALA A 24 50.62 -20.10 17.14
C ALA A 24 49.21 -20.27 16.58
N CYS A 25 49.06 -19.63 15.46
CA CYS A 25 48.51 -20.13 14.22
C CYS A 25 47.02 -20.43 14.20
N GLY A 26 46.35 -19.51 13.54
CA GLY A 26 45.18 -19.78 12.76
C GLY A 26 45.31 -21.00 11.88
N LEU A 27 44.29 -21.83 11.97
CA LEU A 27 43.87 -22.79 10.97
C LEU A 27 42.44 -23.16 11.33
N GLY A 28 41.53 -22.48 10.69
CA GLY A 28 40.11 -22.72 10.91
C GLY A 28 39.25 -21.70 10.16
N ARG A 29 39.79 -21.11 9.08
CA ARG A 29 38.96 -20.45 8.10
C ARG A 29 38.47 -21.54 7.16
N ASP A 30 37.18 -21.81 7.22
CA ASP A 30 36.50 -22.65 6.25
C ASP A 30 36.63 -21.96 4.89
N PRO A 31 37.34 -22.56 3.89
CA PRO A 31 37.47 -21.94 2.57
C PRO A 31 36.17 -21.93 1.76
N PHE A 32 35.08 -22.43 2.32
CA PHE A 32 33.74 -22.40 1.74
C PHE A 32 32.73 -21.57 2.57
N ALA A 33 33.19 -20.88 3.60
CA ALA A 33 32.38 -19.83 4.21
C ALA A 33 32.29 -18.70 3.20
N SER A 34 31.15 -18.53 2.56
CA SER A 34 30.80 -17.37 1.75
C SER A 34 30.91 -16.14 2.68
N GLU A 35 31.96 -15.36 2.50
CA GLU A 35 32.02 -13.99 2.99
C GLU A 35 31.06 -13.20 2.13
N ASP A 36 29.79 -13.11 2.53
CA ASP A 36 28.81 -12.10 2.08
C ASP A 36 27.51 -12.29 2.84
N SER A 37 27.61 -12.23 4.17
CA SER A 37 26.53 -11.75 5.00
C SER A 37 27.09 -10.53 5.69
N GLU A 38 27.14 -9.42 4.98
CA GLU A 38 27.08 -8.14 5.66
C GLU A 38 25.71 -8.11 6.37
N ASP A 39 25.73 -8.60 7.60
CA ASP A 39 24.75 -8.22 8.61
C ASP A 39 24.89 -6.70 8.75
N SER A 40 24.29 -6.00 7.80
CA SER A 40 24.12 -4.56 7.89
C SER A 40 23.26 -4.36 9.13
N GLY A 41 23.83 -3.77 10.18
CA GLY A 41 23.18 -3.51 11.47
C GLY A 41 21.96 -2.57 11.39
N ALA A 42 21.22 -2.66 10.31
CA ALA A 42 19.89 -2.13 10.12
C ALA A 42 18.90 -3.18 10.64
N GLY A 43 17.99 -2.77 11.50
CA GLY A 43 16.90 -3.60 11.99
C GLY A 43 16.08 -4.23 10.84
N PRO A 44 15.08 -5.06 11.13
CA PRO A 44 14.27 -5.73 10.12
C PRO A 44 13.59 -4.69 9.21
N ILE A 45 13.43 -5.03 7.93
CA ILE A 45 12.64 -4.22 6.99
C ILE A 45 11.16 -4.50 7.28
N VAL A 46 10.42 -3.45 7.63
CA VAL A 46 8.99 -3.57 7.90
C VAL A 46 8.21 -3.35 6.62
N VAL A 47 7.51 -4.38 6.16
CA VAL A 47 6.62 -4.35 5.00
C VAL A 47 5.20 -4.19 5.47
N GLY A 48 4.57 -3.06 5.10
CA GLY A 48 3.19 -2.76 5.42
C GLY A 48 2.22 -3.11 4.31
N SER A 49 0.92 -3.26 4.64
CA SER A 49 -0.16 -3.25 3.66
C SER A 49 -1.33 -2.38 4.09
N GLN A 50 -2.07 -1.89 3.11
CA GLN A 50 -3.39 -1.30 3.31
C GLN A 50 -4.37 -2.38 3.82
N GLN A 51 -5.61 -1.98 4.13
CA GLN A 51 -6.64 -2.91 4.61
C GLN A 51 -7.14 -3.90 3.55
N TYR A 52 -6.80 -3.68 2.26
CA TYR A 52 -7.33 -4.44 1.14
C TYR A 52 -6.56 -5.72 0.87
N TYR A 53 -7.27 -6.79 0.53
CA TYR A 53 -6.68 -8.09 0.23
C TYR A 53 -5.71 -8.04 -0.96
N SER A 54 -6.05 -7.27 -2.03
CA SER A 54 -5.17 -7.07 -3.18
C SER A 54 -3.83 -6.46 -2.78
N ASN A 55 -3.86 -5.44 -1.92
CA ASN A 55 -2.66 -4.77 -1.44
C ASN A 55 -1.80 -5.67 -0.53
N GLU A 56 -2.45 -6.50 0.32
CA GLU A 56 -1.76 -7.48 1.16
C GLU A 56 -0.99 -8.52 0.31
N ILE A 57 -1.58 -8.99 -0.81
CA ILE A 57 -0.88 -9.90 -1.73
C ILE A 57 0.39 -9.24 -2.29
N ILE A 58 0.32 -7.99 -2.72
CA ILE A 58 1.46 -7.27 -3.26
C ILE A 58 2.52 -7.06 -2.17
N ALA A 59 2.10 -6.70 -0.96
CA ALA A 59 2.99 -6.55 0.19
C ALA A 59 3.71 -7.88 0.52
N GLU A 60 3.00 -9.00 0.46
CA GLU A 60 3.61 -10.33 0.67
C GLU A 60 4.63 -10.67 -0.43
N ILE A 61 4.38 -10.29 -1.69
CA ILE A 61 5.37 -10.43 -2.77
C ILE A 61 6.65 -9.65 -2.41
N TYR A 62 6.53 -8.39 -1.96
CA TYR A 62 7.68 -7.60 -1.54
C TYR A 62 8.42 -8.23 -0.36
N ALA A 63 7.69 -8.76 0.63
CA ALA A 63 8.29 -9.45 1.77
C ALA A 63 9.11 -10.66 1.34
N GLN A 64 8.57 -11.51 0.47
CA GLN A 64 9.24 -12.72 -0.01
C GLN A 64 10.48 -12.42 -0.86
N VAL A 65 10.43 -11.41 -1.73
CA VAL A 65 11.63 -11.01 -2.51
C VAL A 65 12.72 -10.46 -1.61
N LEU A 66 12.37 -9.67 -0.60
CA LEU A 66 13.33 -9.16 0.39
C LEU A 66 13.96 -10.30 1.20
N GLU A 67 13.18 -11.27 1.66
CA GLU A 67 13.68 -12.47 2.35
C GLU A 67 14.60 -13.29 1.44
N THR A 68 14.22 -13.45 0.17
CA THR A 68 15.05 -14.14 -0.84
C THR A 68 16.40 -13.41 -1.08
N ALA A 69 16.39 -12.08 -0.98
CA ALA A 69 17.59 -11.26 -1.05
C ALA A 69 18.41 -11.24 0.26
N GLY A 70 17.99 -11.99 1.29
CA GLY A 70 18.72 -12.16 2.54
C GLY A 70 18.39 -11.15 3.64
N TYR A 71 17.35 -10.34 3.48
CA TYR A 71 16.91 -9.40 4.51
C TYR A 71 15.99 -10.04 5.53
N THR A 72 16.07 -9.59 6.77
CA THR A 72 15.06 -9.92 7.80
C THR A 72 13.85 -9.03 7.60
N VAL A 73 12.66 -9.60 7.49
CA VAL A 73 11.42 -8.88 7.21
C VAL A 73 10.43 -9.03 8.37
N THR A 74 9.77 -7.93 8.71
CA THR A 74 8.58 -7.92 9.58
C THR A 74 7.38 -7.51 8.75
N ARG A 75 6.24 -8.18 8.95
CA ARG A 75 4.99 -7.95 8.22
C ARG A 75 4.00 -7.22 9.11
N GLU A 76 3.53 -6.06 8.64
CA GLU A 76 2.48 -5.24 9.28
C GLU A 76 1.36 -5.05 8.26
N TYR A 77 0.45 -6.04 8.19
CA TYR A 77 -0.60 -6.06 7.19
C TYR A 77 -1.94 -5.55 7.72
N GLN A 78 -2.82 -5.18 6.78
CA GLN A 78 -4.18 -4.69 7.06
C GLN A 78 -4.21 -3.50 8.04
N ILE A 79 -3.25 -2.58 7.90
CA ILE A 79 -3.07 -1.45 8.82
C ILE A 79 -4.28 -0.51 8.78
N GLY A 80 -4.87 -0.32 7.62
CA GLY A 80 -5.99 0.58 7.41
C GLY A 80 -5.85 1.43 6.15
N GLN A 81 -6.51 2.58 6.16
CA GLN A 81 -6.49 3.56 5.08
C GLN A 81 -5.24 4.46 5.14
N ARG A 82 -5.03 5.28 4.10
CA ARG A 82 -3.85 6.18 3.96
C ARG A 82 -3.60 7.04 5.16
N GLU A 83 -4.64 7.56 5.78
CA GLU A 83 -4.58 8.41 6.97
C GLU A 83 -3.94 7.69 8.17
N ILE A 84 -3.94 6.35 8.17
CA ILE A 84 -3.39 5.53 9.26
C ILE A 84 -1.96 5.10 8.97
N TYR A 85 -1.65 4.58 7.76
CA TYR A 85 -0.33 4.03 7.49
C TYR A 85 0.69 5.04 6.96
N LEU A 86 0.27 6.13 6.26
CA LEU A 86 1.24 7.13 5.76
C LEU A 86 2.03 7.79 6.90
N PRO A 87 1.43 8.18 8.04
CA PRO A 87 2.20 8.65 9.19
C PRO A 87 3.23 7.62 9.71
N GLN A 88 2.94 6.32 9.61
CA GLN A 88 3.84 5.26 10.07
C GLN A 88 5.04 5.06 9.14
N ILE A 89 4.86 5.18 7.81
CA ILE A 89 6.02 5.16 6.90
C ILE A 89 6.82 6.47 6.99
N GLU A 90 6.19 7.60 7.23
CA GLU A 90 6.87 8.89 7.46
C GLU A 90 7.71 8.86 8.74
N SER A 91 7.20 8.29 9.84
CA SER A 91 7.94 8.12 11.11
C SER A 91 9.05 7.08 11.02
N GLY A 92 8.93 6.08 10.15
CA GLY A 92 9.88 4.99 9.99
C GLY A 92 9.48 3.69 10.67
N ASP A 93 8.26 3.60 11.16
CA ASP A 93 7.69 2.36 11.70
C ASP A 93 7.45 1.34 10.57
N ILE A 94 7.15 1.83 9.36
CA ILE A 94 7.07 1.04 8.12
C ILE A 94 8.24 1.44 7.20
N SER A 95 8.83 0.47 6.51
CA SER A 95 9.94 0.66 5.58
C SER A 95 9.50 0.73 4.13
N VAL A 96 8.50 -0.07 3.76
CA VAL A 96 7.93 -0.16 2.41
C VAL A 96 6.47 -0.57 2.47
N ILE A 97 5.66 -0.01 1.56
CA ILE A 97 4.26 -0.35 1.39
C ILE A 97 3.88 -0.27 -0.10
N PRO A 98 3.06 -1.19 -0.63
CA PRO A 98 2.48 -1.02 -1.95
C PRO A 98 1.50 0.16 -1.95
N GLU A 99 1.60 1.00 -2.96
CA GLU A 99 0.71 2.12 -3.19
C GLU A 99 0.21 2.13 -4.64
N TYR A 100 -0.75 2.98 -4.90
CA TYR A 100 -1.34 3.22 -6.20
C TYR A 100 -1.04 4.66 -6.60
N GLY A 101 -0.31 4.84 -7.72
CA GLY A 101 0.34 6.10 -8.06
C GLY A 101 -0.59 7.30 -8.06
N GLY A 102 -1.71 7.23 -8.77
CA GLY A 102 -2.69 8.30 -8.87
C GLY A 102 -3.30 8.68 -7.52
N ASN A 103 -3.72 7.68 -6.74
CA ASN A 103 -4.31 7.88 -5.43
C ASN A 103 -3.30 8.47 -4.43
N LEU A 104 -2.05 8.03 -4.48
CA LEU A 104 -0.98 8.58 -3.65
C LEU A 104 -0.70 10.04 -4.03
N LEU A 105 -0.67 10.36 -5.32
CA LEU A 105 -0.49 11.72 -5.80
C LEU A 105 -1.62 12.63 -5.32
N GLN A 106 -2.87 12.22 -5.47
CA GLN A 106 -4.05 12.99 -5.02
C GLN A 106 -4.13 13.15 -3.49
N TYR A 107 -3.44 12.31 -2.73
CA TYR A 107 -3.33 12.50 -1.29
C TYR A 107 -2.36 13.63 -0.93
N TYR A 108 -1.20 13.72 -1.61
CA TYR A 108 -0.17 14.72 -1.31
C TYR A 108 -0.34 16.02 -2.09
N ALA A 109 -0.91 15.97 -3.30
CA ALA A 109 -1.15 17.13 -4.15
C ALA A 109 -2.65 17.47 -4.17
N LYS A 110 -2.98 18.72 -3.88
CA LYS A 110 -4.38 19.17 -3.86
C LYS A 110 -5.01 19.24 -5.25
N ASP A 111 -4.26 19.72 -6.23
CA ASP A 111 -4.70 19.92 -7.62
C ASP A 111 -3.59 19.40 -8.55
N PRO A 112 -3.43 18.07 -8.71
CA PRO A 112 -2.39 17.50 -9.56
C PRO A 112 -2.67 17.81 -11.03
N GLU A 113 -1.61 18.05 -11.81
CA GLU A 113 -1.71 18.30 -13.26
C GLU A 113 -1.50 17.00 -14.08
N ALA A 114 -1.09 15.91 -13.44
CA ALA A 114 -0.84 14.63 -14.07
C ALA A 114 -2.12 14.05 -14.71
N THR A 115 -1.96 13.42 -15.88
CA THR A 115 -3.07 12.77 -16.61
C THR A 115 -2.74 11.35 -17.09
N ASP A 116 -1.49 10.92 -16.93
CA ASP A 116 -1.00 9.60 -17.32
C ASP A 116 0.01 9.08 -16.29
N ALA A 117 0.35 7.78 -16.35
CA ALA A 117 1.21 7.14 -15.38
C ALA A 117 2.63 7.76 -15.28
N GLY A 118 3.15 8.27 -16.40
CA GLY A 118 4.46 8.93 -16.43
C GLY A 118 4.45 10.24 -15.67
N SER A 119 3.48 11.10 -15.97
CA SER A 119 3.30 12.40 -15.30
C SER A 119 2.92 12.24 -13.82
N VAL A 120 2.11 11.23 -13.46
CA VAL A 120 1.85 10.87 -12.05
C VAL A 120 3.14 10.56 -11.32
N ARG A 121 4.01 9.73 -11.92
CA ARG A 121 5.29 9.38 -11.33
C ARG A 121 6.22 10.60 -11.17
N GLU A 122 6.32 11.44 -12.18
CA GLU A 122 7.16 12.64 -12.14
C GLU A 122 6.69 13.61 -11.06
N GLU A 123 5.38 13.84 -10.96
CA GLU A 123 4.81 14.74 -9.97
C GLU A 123 4.96 14.21 -8.54
N LEU A 124 4.83 12.88 -8.33
CA LEU A 124 5.07 12.24 -7.04
C LEU A 124 6.47 12.54 -6.48
N PHE A 125 7.51 12.56 -7.30
CA PHE A 125 8.86 12.91 -6.84
C PHE A 125 8.97 14.34 -6.30
N THR A 126 8.05 15.23 -6.66
CA THR A 126 8.05 16.63 -6.23
C THR A 126 7.25 16.87 -4.94
N VAL A 127 6.22 16.04 -4.70
CA VAL A 127 5.27 16.26 -3.59
C VAL A 127 5.50 15.33 -2.39
N LEU A 128 6.21 14.22 -2.58
CA LEU A 128 6.47 13.27 -1.50
C LEU A 128 7.32 13.88 -0.38
N PRO A 129 7.06 13.51 0.90
CA PRO A 129 7.92 13.86 2.02
C PRO A 129 9.39 13.55 1.76
N ARG A 130 10.28 14.38 2.33
CA ARG A 130 11.73 14.34 2.06
C ARG A 130 12.36 12.95 2.19
N ASP A 131 11.90 12.17 3.17
CA ASP A 131 12.48 10.86 3.53
C ASP A 131 11.84 9.69 2.79
N LEU A 132 10.82 9.97 1.95
CA LEU A 132 10.12 8.99 1.14
C LEU A 132 10.49 9.12 -0.33
N THR A 133 10.35 8.01 -1.05
CA THR A 133 10.43 7.95 -2.51
C THR A 133 9.59 6.79 -3.02
N ILE A 134 9.33 6.78 -4.31
CA ILE A 134 8.73 5.65 -5.01
C ILE A 134 9.80 4.92 -5.83
N LEU A 135 9.60 3.62 -6.00
CA LEU A 135 10.39 2.79 -6.90
C LEU A 135 9.72 2.67 -8.28
N GLY A 136 10.14 1.70 -9.08
CA GLY A 136 9.51 1.40 -10.37
C GLY A 136 8.02 1.08 -10.20
N SER A 137 7.16 1.71 -11.00
CA SER A 137 5.74 1.35 -11.02
C SER A 137 5.53 0.17 -11.97
N ALA A 138 4.70 -0.80 -11.56
CA ALA A 138 4.30 -1.89 -12.42
C ALA A 138 3.35 -1.41 -13.54
N GLU A 139 3.26 -2.19 -14.62
CA GLU A 139 2.17 -2.00 -15.59
C GLU A 139 0.79 -2.38 -15.00
N ALA A 140 0.78 -3.25 -13.98
CA ALA A 140 -0.41 -3.64 -13.27
C ALA A 140 -1.06 -2.45 -12.54
N THR A 141 -2.39 -2.39 -12.61
CA THR A 141 -3.21 -1.35 -11.97
C THR A 141 -4.27 -1.99 -11.09
N ASP A 142 -4.64 -1.29 -10.02
CA ASP A 142 -5.84 -1.57 -9.22
C ASP A 142 -6.72 -0.33 -9.28
N GLN A 143 -7.28 -0.10 -10.48
CA GLN A 143 -7.97 1.12 -10.86
C GLN A 143 -9.35 1.22 -10.22
N ASP A 144 -9.65 2.33 -9.57
CA ASP A 144 -11.02 2.68 -9.19
C ASP A 144 -11.87 2.92 -10.44
N SER A 145 -13.17 2.68 -10.34
CA SER A 145 -14.10 2.93 -11.44
C SER A 145 -15.51 3.27 -10.95
N TYR A 146 -16.29 3.85 -11.84
CA TYR A 146 -17.74 4.00 -11.71
C TYR A 146 -18.42 3.02 -12.65
N THR A 147 -19.15 2.05 -12.08
CA THR A 147 -19.74 0.92 -12.79
C THR A 147 -21.25 0.92 -12.62
N VAL A 148 -21.96 0.64 -13.69
CA VAL A 148 -23.43 0.53 -13.72
C VAL A 148 -23.85 -0.83 -14.29
N THR A 149 -25.12 -1.22 -14.14
CA THR A 149 -25.64 -2.39 -14.85
C THR A 149 -25.81 -2.08 -16.34
N ARG A 150 -25.70 -3.09 -17.21
CA ARG A 150 -26.01 -2.98 -18.65
C ARG A 150 -27.40 -2.39 -18.88
N ALA A 151 -28.38 -2.87 -18.11
CA ALA A 151 -29.76 -2.39 -18.22
C ALA A 151 -29.88 -0.89 -17.94
N THR A 152 -29.14 -0.37 -16.93
CA THR A 152 -29.11 1.06 -16.61
C THR A 152 -28.38 1.84 -17.70
N ALA A 153 -27.23 1.36 -18.17
CA ALA A 153 -26.47 1.98 -19.25
C ALA A 153 -27.33 2.13 -20.52
N ASP A 154 -28.01 1.06 -20.94
CA ASP A 154 -28.85 1.07 -22.14
C ASP A 154 -30.10 1.94 -21.98
N ALA A 155 -30.73 1.94 -20.80
CA ALA A 155 -31.96 2.72 -20.56
C ALA A 155 -31.72 4.24 -20.57
N TYR A 156 -30.56 4.68 -20.11
CA TYR A 156 -30.19 6.11 -19.97
C TYR A 156 -29.12 6.55 -20.98
N GLY A 157 -28.57 5.62 -21.79
CA GLY A 157 -27.52 5.92 -22.77
C GLY A 157 -26.17 6.25 -22.13
N LEU A 158 -25.86 5.63 -20.96
CA LEU A 158 -24.64 5.93 -20.21
C LEU A 158 -23.43 5.27 -20.84
N THR A 159 -22.41 6.05 -21.13
CA THR A 159 -21.10 5.57 -21.63
C THR A 159 -19.94 6.11 -20.80
N SER A 160 -20.12 7.25 -20.15
CA SER A 160 -19.11 7.95 -19.37
C SER A 160 -19.65 8.44 -18.03
N ILE A 161 -18.75 8.82 -17.12
CA ILE A 161 -19.10 9.41 -15.82
C ILE A 161 -19.97 10.67 -16.01
N ALA A 162 -19.74 11.45 -17.08
CA ALA A 162 -20.54 12.64 -17.38
C ALA A 162 -22.03 12.32 -17.57
N ASP A 163 -22.34 11.16 -18.13
CA ASP A 163 -23.71 10.75 -18.45
C ASP A 163 -24.52 10.36 -17.20
N LEU A 164 -23.87 10.20 -16.03
CA LEU A 164 -24.56 9.94 -14.77
C LEU A 164 -25.57 11.03 -14.39
N ALA A 165 -25.39 12.25 -14.91
CA ALA A 165 -26.36 13.33 -14.74
C ALA A 165 -27.73 13.00 -15.34
N GLU A 166 -27.80 12.13 -16.33
CA GLU A 166 -29.06 11.70 -16.98
C GLU A 166 -29.94 10.80 -16.09
N LEU A 167 -29.35 10.23 -15.00
CA LEU A 167 -30.13 9.48 -14.01
C LEU A 167 -31.11 10.36 -13.24
N GLY A 168 -30.82 11.68 -13.16
CA GLY A 168 -31.61 12.65 -12.44
C GLY A 168 -31.54 12.49 -10.90
N GLY A 169 -31.46 13.62 -10.21
CA GLY A 169 -31.32 13.61 -8.75
C GLY A 169 -29.93 13.21 -8.26
N THR A 170 -29.84 12.82 -6.98
CA THR A 170 -28.59 12.39 -6.35
C THR A 170 -28.29 10.93 -6.69
N VAL A 171 -27.12 10.69 -7.28
CA VAL A 171 -26.62 9.35 -7.63
C VAL A 171 -26.11 8.65 -6.35
N THR A 172 -26.63 7.46 -6.05
CA THR A 172 -26.14 6.64 -4.95
C THR A 172 -25.05 5.69 -5.44
N ILE A 173 -23.94 5.61 -4.71
CA ILE A 173 -22.76 4.85 -5.11
C ILE A 173 -22.38 3.88 -4.00
N ALA A 174 -22.43 2.56 -4.27
CA ALA A 174 -21.86 1.57 -3.35
C ALA A 174 -20.34 1.56 -3.47
N ALA A 175 -19.66 1.83 -2.38
CA ALA A 175 -18.21 1.87 -2.30
C ALA A 175 -17.73 1.82 -0.85
N ASN A 176 -16.44 1.59 -0.64
CA ASN A 176 -15.83 1.78 0.68
C ASN A 176 -16.05 3.23 1.16
N SER A 177 -16.28 3.40 2.47
CA SER A 177 -16.64 4.69 3.09
C SER A 177 -15.63 5.80 2.80
N GLU A 178 -14.35 5.46 2.59
CA GLU A 178 -13.29 6.42 2.28
C GLU A 178 -13.55 7.21 0.98
N LEU A 179 -14.24 6.62 -0.01
CA LEU A 179 -14.55 7.31 -1.26
C LEU A 179 -15.34 8.61 -1.02
N ALA A 180 -16.09 8.71 0.07
CA ALA A 180 -16.82 9.93 0.42
C ALA A 180 -15.91 11.17 0.56
N THR A 181 -14.64 10.97 0.88
CA THR A 181 -13.66 12.04 1.12
C THR A 181 -12.54 12.09 0.08
N ARG A 182 -12.48 11.13 -0.85
CA ARG A 182 -11.47 11.12 -1.90
C ARG A 182 -11.73 12.21 -2.93
N PRO A 183 -10.66 12.79 -3.56
CA PRO A 183 -10.80 13.83 -4.60
C PRO A 183 -11.66 13.39 -5.79
N TYR A 184 -11.65 12.10 -6.11
CA TYR A 184 -12.45 11.49 -7.16
C TYR A 184 -13.82 10.98 -6.68
N GLY A 185 -14.19 11.20 -5.41
CA GLY A 185 -15.49 10.89 -4.85
C GLY A 185 -16.56 11.96 -5.15
N PRO A 186 -17.61 12.09 -4.31
CA PRO A 186 -18.73 13.00 -4.57
C PRO A 186 -18.33 14.44 -4.87
N SER A 187 -17.31 14.99 -4.18
CA SER A 187 -16.84 16.35 -4.43
C SER A 187 -16.21 16.50 -5.82
N GLY A 188 -15.44 15.53 -6.27
CA GLY A 188 -14.86 15.49 -7.60
C GLY A 188 -15.89 15.28 -8.69
N LEU A 189 -16.83 14.36 -8.50
CA LEU A 189 -17.96 14.14 -9.42
C LEU A 189 -18.74 15.44 -9.64
N MET A 190 -19.04 16.17 -8.57
CA MET A 190 -19.73 17.46 -8.67
C MET A 190 -18.88 18.51 -9.39
N SER A 191 -17.59 18.66 -9.01
CA SER A 191 -16.75 19.74 -9.56
C SER A 191 -16.37 19.53 -11.02
N VAL A 192 -16.10 18.27 -11.41
CA VAL A 192 -15.58 17.92 -12.75
C VAL A 192 -16.71 17.59 -13.72
N TYR A 193 -17.72 16.87 -13.27
CA TYR A 193 -18.80 16.35 -14.12
C TYR A 193 -20.17 16.96 -13.83
N GLY A 194 -20.34 17.71 -12.73
CA GLY A 194 -21.63 18.27 -12.32
C GLY A 194 -22.61 17.19 -11.80
N VAL A 195 -22.10 16.03 -11.42
CA VAL A 195 -22.90 14.92 -10.91
C VAL A 195 -23.03 15.04 -9.40
N ASP A 196 -24.27 15.16 -8.91
CA ASP A 196 -24.58 15.09 -7.48
C ASP A 196 -24.60 13.64 -7.02
N ALA A 197 -23.74 13.28 -6.10
CA ALA A 197 -23.55 11.90 -5.67
C ALA A 197 -23.40 11.76 -4.16
N MET A 198 -23.80 10.59 -3.64
CA MET A 198 -23.58 10.19 -2.26
C MET A 198 -23.08 8.75 -2.19
N ILE A 199 -22.27 8.45 -1.16
CA ILE A 199 -21.78 7.09 -0.93
C ILE A 199 -22.76 6.35 -0.03
N ASP A 200 -23.13 5.15 -0.45
CA ASP A 200 -23.72 4.11 0.38
C ASP A 200 -22.59 3.14 0.78
N PRO A 201 -22.12 3.17 2.04
CA PRO A 201 -20.90 2.50 2.44
C PRO A 201 -21.05 0.97 2.39
N VAL A 202 -20.20 0.32 1.59
CA VAL A 202 -20.06 -1.14 1.51
C VAL A 202 -18.58 -1.48 1.56
N GLU A 203 -18.11 -2.06 2.67
CA GLU A 203 -16.70 -2.25 3.00
C GLU A 203 -16.16 -3.61 2.46
N ASP A 204 -16.39 -3.91 1.19
CA ASP A 204 -15.91 -5.15 0.56
C ASP A 204 -15.10 -4.93 -0.74
N THR A 205 -14.72 -3.66 -1.00
CA THR A 205 -13.81 -3.28 -2.09
C THR A 205 -14.26 -3.77 -3.47
N GLY A 206 -15.53 -3.50 -3.80
CA GLY A 206 -16.12 -3.96 -5.07
C GLY A 206 -16.42 -5.46 -5.11
N GLY A 207 -16.50 -6.09 -3.95
CA GLY A 207 -16.79 -7.51 -3.79
C GLY A 207 -18.28 -7.84 -3.91
N PRO A 208 -18.68 -9.05 -3.46
CA PRO A 208 -20.05 -9.54 -3.66
C PRO A 208 -21.15 -8.67 -3.07
N LEU A 209 -20.89 -7.96 -1.95
CA LEU A 209 -21.91 -7.09 -1.34
C LEU A 209 -22.14 -5.84 -2.20
N THR A 210 -21.04 -5.22 -2.69
CA THR A 210 -21.10 -4.09 -3.63
C THR A 210 -21.79 -4.47 -4.93
N VAL A 211 -21.44 -5.62 -5.51
CA VAL A 211 -22.06 -6.13 -6.74
C VAL A 211 -23.56 -6.38 -6.53
N ASN A 212 -23.96 -6.99 -5.41
CA ASN A 212 -25.36 -7.23 -5.10
C ASN A 212 -26.13 -5.91 -4.92
N ALA A 213 -25.58 -4.94 -4.22
CA ALA A 213 -26.21 -3.62 -4.04
C ALA A 213 -26.52 -2.94 -5.39
N LEU A 214 -25.61 -3.09 -6.38
CA LEU A 214 -25.79 -2.57 -7.73
C LEU A 214 -26.85 -3.39 -8.51
N THR A 215 -26.73 -4.71 -8.54
CA THR A 215 -27.60 -5.59 -9.34
C THR A 215 -29.03 -5.67 -8.81
N ASP A 216 -29.21 -5.51 -7.49
CA ASP A 216 -30.52 -5.44 -6.84
C ASP A 216 -31.18 -4.06 -6.96
N GLY A 217 -30.46 -3.06 -7.51
CA GLY A 217 -30.96 -1.70 -7.67
C GLY A 217 -31.04 -0.90 -6.37
N THR A 218 -30.36 -1.32 -5.31
CA THR A 218 -30.23 -0.56 -4.06
C THR A 218 -29.47 0.75 -4.29
N VAL A 219 -28.47 0.69 -5.17
CA VAL A 219 -27.68 1.85 -5.63
C VAL A 219 -27.72 1.99 -7.14
N ASN A 220 -27.39 3.19 -7.64
CA ASN A 220 -27.35 3.45 -9.09
C ASN A 220 -26.01 3.05 -9.71
N VAL A 221 -24.93 3.17 -8.94
CA VAL A 221 -23.54 3.02 -9.37
C VAL A 221 -22.78 2.23 -8.30
N ALA A 222 -21.72 1.57 -8.70
CA ALA A 222 -20.80 0.93 -7.76
C ALA A 222 -19.35 1.20 -8.12
N ASN A 223 -18.49 1.26 -7.10
CA ASN A 223 -17.04 1.25 -7.29
C ASN A 223 -16.59 -0.21 -7.33
N ILE A 224 -16.27 -0.70 -8.52
CA ILE A 224 -15.83 -2.07 -8.78
C ILE A 224 -14.61 -2.01 -9.69
N PRO A 225 -13.45 -2.57 -9.28
CA PRO A 225 -12.26 -2.56 -10.12
C PRO A 225 -12.54 -3.14 -11.52
N PRO A 226 -12.10 -2.51 -12.61
CA PRO A 226 -12.32 -2.99 -13.98
C PRO A 226 -11.75 -4.40 -14.24
N SER A 227 -10.73 -4.79 -13.45
CA SER A 227 -10.13 -6.14 -13.48
C SER A 227 -10.98 -7.21 -12.81
N SER A 228 -12.06 -6.83 -12.10
CA SER A 228 -12.92 -7.77 -11.39
C SER A 228 -13.68 -8.67 -12.36
N PRO A 229 -13.68 -10.02 -12.18
CA PRO A 229 -14.53 -10.93 -12.94
C PRO A 229 -16.03 -10.59 -12.85
N ALA A 230 -16.44 -9.93 -11.77
CA ALA A 230 -17.83 -9.53 -11.56
C ALA A 230 -18.37 -8.63 -12.69
N ILE A 231 -17.51 -7.86 -13.36
CA ILE A 231 -17.89 -7.02 -14.50
C ILE A 231 -18.50 -7.89 -15.62
N THR A 232 -17.79 -8.95 -15.99
CA THR A 232 -18.24 -9.87 -17.05
C THR A 232 -19.37 -10.78 -16.58
N ASP A 233 -19.24 -11.31 -15.36
CA ASP A 233 -20.18 -12.32 -14.82
C ASP A 233 -21.58 -11.76 -14.57
N ASN A 234 -21.70 -10.44 -14.34
CA ASN A 234 -22.96 -9.75 -14.06
C ASN A 234 -23.37 -8.75 -15.16
N ASP A 235 -22.73 -8.81 -16.34
CA ASP A 235 -23.00 -7.89 -17.47
C ASP A 235 -23.01 -6.42 -17.02
N LEU A 236 -21.95 -5.99 -16.32
CA LEU A 236 -21.77 -4.64 -15.85
C LEU A 236 -21.01 -3.78 -16.88
N VAL A 237 -21.17 -2.46 -16.78
CA VAL A 237 -20.53 -1.47 -17.65
C VAL A 237 -19.69 -0.55 -16.80
N VAL A 238 -18.38 -0.55 -17.03
CA VAL A 238 -17.48 0.46 -16.49
C VAL A 238 -17.62 1.73 -17.33
N LEU A 239 -17.90 2.85 -16.68
CA LEU A 239 -18.05 4.14 -17.36
C LEU A 239 -16.67 4.75 -17.67
N GLU A 240 -16.54 5.35 -18.85
CA GLU A 240 -15.33 6.08 -19.23
C GLU A 240 -15.16 7.34 -18.39
N ASP A 241 -13.92 7.69 -18.10
CA ASP A 241 -13.50 8.91 -17.39
C ASP A 241 -12.72 9.88 -18.33
N PRO A 242 -13.37 10.57 -19.25
CA PRO A 242 -12.68 11.38 -20.27
C PRO A 242 -11.99 12.64 -19.71
N LYS A 243 -12.22 12.97 -18.43
CA LYS A 243 -11.57 14.11 -17.77
C LYS A 243 -10.51 13.71 -16.74
N ASN A 244 -10.17 12.42 -16.68
CA ASN A 244 -9.16 11.87 -15.75
C ASN A 244 -9.42 12.32 -14.30
N LEU A 245 -10.66 12.22 -13.83
CA LEU A 245 -11.00 12.45 -12.43
C LEU A 245 -10.29 11.41 -11.54
N ILE A 246 -10.23 10.17 -12.03
CA ILE A 246 -9.48 9.08 -11.42
C ILE A 246 -8.15 8.98 -12.18
N LEU A 247 -7.05 9.30 -11.51
CA LEU A 247 -5.73 9.21 -12.10
C LEU A 247 -5.30 7.74 -12.28
N PRO A 248 -4.31 7.45 -13.14
CA PRO A 248 -3.79 6.09 -13.31
C PRO A 248 -3.24 5.50 -12.00
N GLU A 249 -3.74 4.33 -11.63
CA GLU A 249 -3.45 3.66 -10.36
C GLU A 249 -2.51 2.48 -10.52
N ASN A 250 -1.37 2.73 -11.16
CA ASN A 250 -0.30 1.75 -11.27
C ASN A 250 0.24 1.39 -9.88
N VAL A 251 0.43 0.09 -9.65
CA VAL A 251 1.07 -0.41 -8.43
C VAL A 251 2.47 0.17 -8.32
N THR A 252 2.73 0.88 -7.25
CA THR A 252 3.94 1.68 -7.05
C THR A 252 4.48 1.46 -5.63
N PRO A 253 5.69 0.87 -5.46
CA PRO A 253 6.26 0.71 -4.13
C PRO A 253 6.61 2.08 -3.53
N LEU A 254 5.98 2.46 -2.43
CA LEU A 254 6.38 3.61 -1.61
C LEU A 254 7.38 3.13 -0.56
N VAL A 255 8.57 3.73 -0.53
CA VAL A 255 9.67 3.29 0.33
C VAL A 255 10.33 4.46 1.05
N ARG A 256 10.95 4.15 2.17
CA ARG A 256 11.88 5.08 2.81
C ARG A 256 13.21 5.13 2.03
N LYS A 257 13.77 6.33 1.86
CA LYS A 257 15.08 6.54 1.23
C LYS A 257 16.24 5.89 2.00
N SER A 258 16.02 5.54 3.27
CA SER A 258 16.99 4.82 4.09
C SER A 258 17.04 3.31 3.80
N LEU A 259 16.16 2.80 2.96
CA LEU A 259 16.16 1.39 2.60
C LEU A 259 17.49 1.03 1.89
N PRO A 260 18.13 -0.12 2.20
CA PRO A 260 19.36 -0.54 1.53
C PRO A 260 19.16 -0.65 0.01
N VAL A 261 20.19 -0.28 -0.77
CA VAL A 261 20.13 -0.30 -2.24
C VAL A 261 19.79 -1.71 -2.76
N GLY A 262 20.35 -2.78 -2.18
CA GLY A 262 20.00 -4.14 -2.56
C GLY A 262 18.53 -4.49 -2.29
N ALA A 263 17.91 -3.92 -1.25
CA ALA A 263 16.49 -4.11 -0.96
C ALA A 263 15.60 -3.39 -2.00
N THR A 264 15.94 -2.14 -2.36
CA THR A 264 15.21 -1.42 -3.40
C THR A 264 15.30 -2.11 -4.75
N GLN A 265 16.49 -2.63 -5.11
CA GLN A 265 16.69 -3.42 -6.34
C GLN A 265 15.87 -4.71 -6.36
N ALA A 266 15.76 -5.41 -5.23
CA ALA A 266 14.96 -6.62 -5.12
C ALA A 266 13.47 -6.34 -5.35
N ILE A 267 12.95 -5.23 -4.82
CA ILE A 267 11.55 -4.81 -5.04
C ILE A 267 11.35 -4.35 -6.49
N ASP A 268 12.24 -3.54 -7.04
CA ASP A 268 12.15 -3.08 -8.44
C ASP A 268 12.11 -4.25 -9.44
N ALA A 269 12.81 -5.34 -9.14
CA ALA A 269 12.84 -6.52 -10.03
C ALA A 269 11.48 -7.23 -10.17
N VAL A 270 10.53 -7.01 -9.26
CA VAL A 270 9.17 -7.58 -9.33
C VAL A 270 8.11 -6.56 -9.69
N ALA A 271 8.48 -5.29 -9.75
CA ALA A 271 7.60 -4.21 -10.22
C ALA A 271 7.70 -3.98 -11.74
N ALA A 272 8.70 -4.57 -12.41
CA ALA A 272 9.00 -4.39 -13.85
C ALA A 272 8.15 -5.25 -14.79
#